data_cfd0e10d993c141e8cb53e667767d129
#
_entry.id   cfd0e10d993c141e8cb53e667767d129
#
_cell.length_a   1.000
_cell.length_b   1.000
_cell.length_c   1.000
_cell.angle_alpha   90.00
_cell.angle_beta   90.00
_cell.angle_gamma   90.00
#
_symmetry.space_group_name_H-M   'P 1'
#
loop_
_entity.id
_entity.type
_entity.pdbx_description
1 polymer ?
#
loop_
_entity_poly.entity_id
_entity_poly.type
_entity_poly.pdbx_seq_one_letter_code
_entity_poly.pdbx_strand_id
1 'polypeptide(L)'
;MGLLEELEQQAQMRGAAGDESHRRKSERAAAYREKLEPALDALHAFLTELIQKLHALKPRTALRYPVPGYGDVVGYVDHDYRLRDDKQPSSREVVLEFECAIASDESPVVDVDGASRVRALGGFFQRHRIGGMSQPRKDAAGELVGATFRAKGRIPVSASFHADAENGVLRMSFSHFDGFDTIVKTVAPGEVDEALYDQIGRFIVREQNTLLREDLPEAYRKQLRSKVQQLEIKRRWENKISDTREHELAELRRAYSAAGKLGGLFGRMRSFGRIGGAIGQLRNLFPRKKK
;
A
#
# COMPACT_ATOMS: atom_id res chain seq x y z
N MET A 1 40.69 -23.77 -33.24
CA MET A 1 41.12 -23.10 -32.00
C MET A 1 41.45 -24.18 -30.97
N GLY A 2 42.61 -24.11 -30.35
CA GLY A 2 42.99 -25.07 -29.32
C GLY A 2 42.44 -24.66 -27.97
N LEU A 3 42.26 -25.63 -27.05
CA LEU A 3 41.79 -25.41 -25.70
C LEU A 3 42.56 -24.31 -24.94
N LEU A 4 43.85 -24.18 -25.21
CA LEU A 4 44.70 -23.16 -24.59
C LEU A 4 44.34 -21.75 -25.07
N GLU A 5 44.05 -21.56 -26.36
CA GLU A 5 43.60 -20.27 -26.91
C GLU A 5 42.23 -19.85 -26.34
N GLU A 6 41.31 -20.81 -26.15
CA GLU A 6 40.02 -20.54 -25.53
C GLU A 6 40.16 -20.13 -24.04
N LEU A 7 41.05 -20.78 -23.30
CA LEU A 7 41.35 -20.45 -21.92
C LEU A 7 42.03 -19.08 -21.78
N GLU A 8 42.94 -18.73 -22.69
CA GLU A 8 43.58 -17.41 -22.74
C GLU A 8 42.54 -16.31 -23.03
N GLN A 9 41.65 -16.52 -24.01
CA GLN A 9 40.59 -15.58 -24.30
C GLN A 9 39.64 -15.41 -23.11
N GLN A 10 39.27 -16.50 -22.42
CA GLN A 10 38.44 -16.42 -21.22
C GLN A 10 39.16 -15.69 -20.08
N ALA A 11 40.47 -15.91 -19.91
CA ALA A 11 41.23 -15.20 -18.89
C ALA A 11 41.33 -13.70 -19.19
N GLN A 12 41.55 -13.32 -20.46
CA GLN A 12 41.57 -11.93 -20.90
C GLN A 12 40.21 -11.25 -20.72
N MET A 13 39.12 -11.92 -21.10
CA MET A 13 37.75 -11.39 -20.87
C MET A 13 37.43 -11.19 -19.39
N ARG A 14 37.83 -12.14 -18.52
CA ARG A 14 37.66 -11.99 -17.06
C ARG A 14 38.51 -10.87 -16.48
N GLY A 15 39.76 -10.71 -16.95
CA GLY A 15 40.63 -9.60 -16.58
C GLY A 15 40.01 -8.25 -16.94
N ALA A 16 39.61 -8.08 -18.20
CA ALA A 16 38.97 -6.87 -18.69
C ALA A 16 37.67 -6.53 -17.95
N ALA A 17 36.83 -7.55 -17.65
CA ALA A 17 35.63 -7.36 -16.85
C ALA A 17 35.94 -6.98 -15.41
N GLY A 18 37.02 -7.50 -14.83
CA GLY A 18 37.51 -7.13 -13.50
C GLY A 18 37.95 -5.66 -13.45
N ASP A 19 38.77 -5.24 -14.42
CA ASP A 19 39.29 -3.87 -14.52
C ASP A 19 38.16 -2.85 -14.73
N GLU A 20 37.18 -3.18 -15.56
CA GLU A 20 36.00 -2.33 -15.75
C GLU A 20 35.15 -2.22 -14.49
N SER A 21 34.97 -3.30 -13.76
CA SER A 21 34.29 -3.30 -12.46
C SER A 21 34.99 -2.42 -11.43
N HIS A 22 36.33 -2.52 -11.36
CA HIS A 22 37.12 -1.67 -10.46
C HIS A 22 37.03 -0.19 -10.84
N ARG A 23 37.13 0.13 -12.16
CA ARG A 23 36.94 1.50 -12.62
C ARG A 23 35.60 2.07 -12.27
N ARG A 24 34.51 1.33 -12.52
CA ARG A 24 33.13 1.77 -12.15
C ARG A 24 32.98 1.99 -10.65
N LYS A 25 33.56 1.13 -9.80
CA LYS A 25 33.56 1.32 -8.35
C LYS A 25 34.32 2.58 -7.92
N SER A 26 35.49 2.84 -8.54
CA SER A 26 36.28 4.03 -8.26
C SER A 26 35.54 5.31 -8.69
N GLU A 27 34.91 5.31 -9.87
CA GLU A 27 34.10 6.43 -10.38
C GLU A 27 32.91 6.75 -9.47
N ARG A 28 32.21 5.71 -8.98
CA ARG A 28 31.10 5.87 -8.01
C ARG A 28 31.58 6.42 -6.67
N ALA A 29 32.68 5.90 -6.15
CA ALA A 29 33.26 6.38 -4.91
C ALA A 29 33.72 7.85 -5.04
N ALA A 30 34.28 8.25 -6.19
CA ALA A 30 34.62 9.65 -6.46
C ALA A 30 33.34 10.51 -6.54
N ALA A 31 32.31 10.08 -7.26
CA ALA A 31 31.04 10.78 -7.37
C ALA A 31 30.36 10.96 -5.99
N TYR A 32 30.46 9.96 -5.13
CA TYR A 32 29.95 10.06 -3.76
C TYR A 32 30.67 11.17 -2.98
N ARG A 33 32.03 11.14 -2.94
CA ARG A 33 32.82 12.11 -2.14
C ARG A 33 32.74 13.53 -2.71
N GLU A 34 32.81 13.68 -4.02
CA GLU A 34 32.92 14.99 -4.67
C GLU A 34 31.58 15.67 -4.87
N LYS A 35 30.50 14.92 -5.00
CA LYS A 35 29.19 15.48 -5.33
C LYS A 35 28.10 15.16 -4.29
N LEU A 36 27.93 13.88 -3.92
CA LEU A 36 26.81 13.49 -3.04
C LEU A 36 27.02 13.86 -1.58
N GLU A 37 28.23 13.72 -1.07
CA GLU A 37 28.50 14.07 0.33
C GLU A 37 28.31 15.57 0.59
N PRO A 38 28.86 16.51 -0.23
CA PRO A 38 28.57 17.92 -0.09
C PRO A 38 27.09 18.29 -0.33
N ALA A 39 26.43 17.61 -1.27
CA ALA A 39 25.02 17.84 -1.53
C ALA A 39 24.14 17.41 -0.34
N LEU A 40 24.48 16.30 0.35
CA LEU A 40 23.79 15.91 1.58
C LEU A 40 24.08 16.85 2.76
N ASP A 41 25.27 17.49 2.82
CA ASP A 41 25.52 18.56 3.78
C ASP A 41 24.60 19.76 3.53
N ALA A 42 24.46 20.18 2.28
CA ALA A 42 23.56 21.27 1.88
C ALA A 42 22.09 20.91 2.12
N LEU A 43 21.67 19.70 1.79
CA LEU A 43 20.32 19.20 2.05
C LEU A 43 20.01 19.18 3.56
N HIS A 44 20.93 18.70 4.38
CA HIS A 44 20.76 18.69 5.84
C HIS A 44 20.60 20.11 6.39
N ALA A 45 21.43 21.05 5.92
CA ALA A 45 21.31 22.46 6.31
C ALA A 45 19.95 23.04 5.88
N PHE A 46 19.51 22.79 4.65
CA PHE A 46 18.20 23.20 4.13
C PHE A 46 17.05 22.63 4.97
N LEU A 47 17.07 21.32 5.28
CA LEU A 47 16.03 20.70 6.09
C LEU A 47 16.01 21.23 7.51
N THR A 48 17.18 21.53 8.08
CA THR A 48 17.28 22.17 9.41
C THR A 48 16.60 23.53 9.44
N GLU A 49 16.86 24.36 8.43
CA GLU A 49 16.23 25.68 8.29
C GLU A 49 14.72 25.58 8.05
N LEU A 50 14.31 24.64 7.18
CA LEU A 50 12.89 24.37 6.92
C LEU A 50 12.15 23.98 8.20
N ILE A 51 12.70 23.06 8.99
CA ILE A 51 12.13 22.64 10.27
C ILE A 51 11.98 23.81 11.24
N GLN A 52 13.00 24.67 11.37
CA GLN A 52 12.92 25.86 12.21
C GLN A 52 11.76 26.79 11.79
N LYS A 53 11.59 27.02 10.50
CA LYS A 53 10.47 27.80 9.95
C LYS A 53 9.12 27.12 10.20
N LEU A 54 9.02 25.79 10.04
CA LEU A 54 7.80 25.05 10.31
C LEU A 54 7.43 25.04 11.80
N HIS A 55 8.40 24.96 12.70
CA HIS A 55 8.18 25.12 14.13
C HIS A 55 7.66 26.51 14.52
N ALA A 56 8.13 27.56 13.84
CA ALA A 56 7.68 28.92 14.07
C ALA A 56 6.26 29.18 13.51
N LEU A 57 5.98 28.69 12.31
CA LEU A 57 4.71 28.95 11.59
C LEU A 57 3.58 28.01 12.04
N LYS A 58 3.89 26.78 12.42
CA LYS A 58 2.94 25.71 12.79
C LYS A 58 1.73 25.63 11.84
N PRO A 59 1.95 25.43 10.53
CA PRO A 59 0.87 25.42 9.57
C PRO A 59 -0.07 24.22 9.82
N ARG A 60 -1.38 24.45 9.88
CA ARG A 60 -2.35 23.37 10.04
C ARG A 60 -2.47 22.58 8.72
N THR A 61 -1.62 21.58 8.55
CA THR A 61 -1.60 20.73 7.36
C THR A 61 -2.41 19.45 7.60
N ALA A 62 -3.49 19.30 6.85
CA ALA A 62 -4.33 18.09 6.87
C ALA A 62 -3.83 17.10 5.82
N LEU A 63 -3.76 15.83 6.19
CA LEU A 63 -3.43 14.71 5.33
C LEU A 63 -4.60 13.75 5.25
N ARG A 64 -4.82 13.15 4.06
CA ARG A 64 -5.86 12.16 3.84
C ARG A 64 -5.21 10.86 3.42
N TYR A 65 -5.50 9.81 4.15
CA TYR A 65 -4.98 8.46 3.92
C TYR A 65 -6.11 7.55 3.47
N PRO A 66 -6.18 7.18 2.19
CA PRO A 66 -7.23 6.29 1.70
C PRO A 66 -7.04 4.88 2.24
N VAL A 67 -8.07 4.35 2.91
CA VAL A 67 -8.10 2.99 3.43
C VAL A 67 -9.15 2.18 2.69
N PRO A 68 -8.77 1.09 1.99
CA PRO A 68 -9.70 0.27 1.24
C PRO A 68 -10.81 -0.33 2.14
N GLY A 69 -12.06 -0.09 1.78
CA GLY A 69 -13.22 -0.58 2.53
C GLY A 69 -13.57 0.19 3.81
N TYR A 70 -12.85 1.30 4.09
CA TYR A 70 -13.12 2.16 5.23
C TYR A 70 -13.41 3.62 4.80
N GLY A 71 -12.63 4.14 3.85
CA GLY A 71 -12.67 5.55 3.45
C GLY A 71 -11.39 6.29 3.83
N ASP A 72 -11.42 7.61 3.80
CA ASP A 72 -10.24 8.42 4.08
C ASP A 72 -10.06 8.64 5.58
N VAL A 73 -8.89 8.31 6.09
CA VAL A 73 -8.43 8.70 7.43
C VAL A 73 -7.83 10.08 7.33
N VAL A 74 -8.38 11.03 8.11
CA VAL A 74 -7.87 12.41 8.19
C VAL A 74 -6.90 12.52 9.34
N GLY A 75 -5.71 13.06 9.07
CA GLY A 75 -4.70 13.34 10.09
C GLY A 75 -4.12 14.74 9.93
N TYR A 76 -3.65 15.33 11.03
CA TYR A 76 -2.96 16.60 11.06
C TYR A 76 -1.51 16.40 11.43
N VAL A 77 -0.61 17.11 10.74
CA VAL A 77 0.82 17.07 11.03
C VAL A 77 1.05 17.58 12.46
N ASP A 78 1.68 16.74 13.27
CA ASP A 78 2.24 17.14 14.56
C ASP A 78 3.62 17.78 14.30
N HIS A 79 3.85 18.98 14.79
CA HIS A 79 5.06 19.77 14.48
C HIS A 79 6.30 19.30 15.24
N ASP A 80 6.33 18.08 15.75
CA ASP A 80 7.49 17.43 16.38
C ASP A 80 8.38 16.77 15.30
N TYR A 81 9.02 17.61 14.49
CA TYR A 81 9.96 17.18 13.47
C TYR A 81 11.29 16.76 14.08
N ARG A 82 11.79 15.59 13.68
CA ARG A 82 13.08 15.04 14.09
C ARG A 82 13.96 14.82 12.86
N LEU A 83 15.13 15.46 12.85
CA LEU A 83 16.12 15.28 11.82
C LEU A 83 17.27 14.47 12.37
N ARG A 84 17.61 13.37 11.71
CA ARG A 84 18.77 12.53 12.03
C ARG A 84 19.72 12.53 10.85
N ASP A 85 21.02 12.53 11.13
CA ASP A 85 22.09 12.46 10.14
C ASP A 85 23.04 11.34 10.59
N ASP A 86 23.04 10.24 9.86
CA ASP A 86 23.94 9.11 10.07
C ASP A 86 25.03 9.15 8.99
N LYS A 87 26.22 9.61 9.37
CA LYS A 87 27.37 9.77 8.52
C LYS A 87 28.38 8.66 8.76
N GLN A 88 28.58 7.81 7.76
CA GLN A 88 29.58 6.74 7.74
C GLN A 88 30.66 7.03 6.69
N PRO A 89 31.82 6.39 6.72
CA PRO A 89 32.93 6.67 5.78
C PRO A 89 32.58 6.46 4.29
N SER A 90 31.65 5.57 4.00
CA SER A 90 31.27 5.19 2.62
C SER A 90 29.79 5.37 2.32
N SER A 91 28.98 5.84 3.29
CA SER A 91 27.56 6.06 3.13
C SER A 91 27.07 7.14 4.07
N ARG A 92 25.96 7.76 3.73
CA ARG A 92 25.29 8.75 4.59
C ARG A 92 23.79 8.66 4.41
N GLU A 93 23.08 8.76 5.52
CA GLU A 93 21.62 8.81 5.51
C GLU A 93 21.12 9.98 6.36
N VAL A 94 20.37 10.88 5.72
CA VAL A 94 19.65 11.96 6.40
C VAL A 94 18.18 11.57 6.47
N VAL A 95 17.60 11.55 7.68
CA VAL A 95 16.20 11.11 7.89
C VAL A 95 15.42 12.20 8.61
N LEU A 96 14.35 12.65 7.98
CA LEU A 96 13.35 13.52 8.58
C LEU A 96 12.15 12.67 9.00
N GLU A 97 11.79 12.74 10.27
CA GLU A 97 10.62 12.04 10.84
C GLU A 97 9.67 13.02 11.51
N PHE A 98 8.38 12.77 11.38
CA PHE A 98 7.32 13.44 12.12
C PHE A 98 6.08 12.54 12.19
N GLU A 99 5.08 12.94 12.95
CA GLU A 99 3.85 12.19 13.11
C GLU A 99 2.64 12.98 12.63
N CYS A 100 1.62 12.27 12.15
CA CYS A 100 0.30 12.83 11.87
C CYS A 100 -0.69 12.31 12.90
N ALA A 101 -1.24 13.19 13.71
CA ALA A 101 -2.30 12.86 14.66
C ALA A 101 -3.63 12.65 13.92
N ILE A 102 -4.25 11.49 14.09
CA ILE A 102 -5.53 11.17 13.44
C ILE A 102 -6.67 11.96 14.08
N ALA A 103 -7.40 12.73 13.27
CA ALA A 103 -8.64 13.38 13.65
C ALA A 103 -9.78 12.37 13.61
N SER A 104 -10.03 11.73 14.74
CA SER A 104 -11.03 10.65 14.83
C SER A 104 -12.48 11.12 14.64
N ASP A 105 -12.75 12.40 14.80
CA ASP A 105 -14.02 13.07 14.58
C ASP A 105 -14.25 13.48 13.13
N GLU A 106 -13.17 13.70 12.39
CA GLU A 106 -13.20 13.98 10.95
C GLU A 106 -13.05 12.71 10.10
N SER A 107 -12.64 11.59 10.71
CA SER A 107 -12.51 10.29 10.04
C SER A 107 -13.82 9.51 10.16
N PRO A 108 -14.22 8.71 9.16
CA PRO A 108 -15.46 7.97 9.19
C PRO A 108 -15.50 6.93 10.31
N VAL A 109 -16.70 6.62 10.81
CA VAL A 109 -16.96 5.44 11.62
C VAL A 109 -17.73 4.47 10.74
N VAL A 110 -17.18 3.29 10.51
CA VAL A 110 -17.70 2.36 9.52
C VAL A 110 -18.10 1.04 10.16
N ASP A 111 -19.35 0.64 9.96
CA ASP A 111 -19.82 -0.69 10.28
C ASP A 111 -19.54 -1.63 9.11
N VAL A 112 -18.83 -2.71 9.39
CA VAL A 112 -18.42 -3.69 8.39
C VAL A 112 -19.07 -5.03 8.71
N ASP A 113 -19.79 -5.59 7.75
CA ASP A 113 -20.38 -6.92 7.81
C ASP A 113 -19.63 -7.89 6.90
N GLY A 114 -19.54 -9.14 7.33
CA GLY A 114 -18.84 -10.23 6.66
C GLY A 114 -17.45 -10.51 7.26
N ALA A 115 -17.24 -11.75 7.69
CA ALA A 115 -16.03 -12.18 8.40
C ALA A 115 -14.73 -11.89 7.62
N SER A 116 -14.74 -12.03 6.31
CA SER A 116 -13.58 -11.75 5.44
C SER A 116 -13.24 -10.26 5.44
N ARG A 117 -14.25 -9.38 5.28
CA ARG A 117 -14.06 -7.92 5.26
C ARG A 117 -13.57 -7.41 6.61
N VAL A 118 -14.14 -7.91 7.71
CA VAL A 118 -13.73 -7.54 9.08
C VAL A 118 -12.29 -7.94 9.34
N ARG A 119 -11.88 -9.16 8.93
CA ARG A 119 -10.49 -9.62 9.07
C ARG A 119 -9.52 -8.80 8.22
N ALA A 120 -9.88 -8.50 6.98
CA ALA A 120 -9.04 -7.71 6.08
C ALA A 120 -8.81 -6.30 6.61
N LEU A 121 -9.90 -5.61 7.00
CA LEU A 121 -9.83 -4.26 7.54
C LEU A 121 -9.13 -4.23 8.91
N GLY A 122 -9.43 -5.19 9.79
CA GLY A 122 -8.78 -5.33 11.09
C GLY A 122 -7.27 -5.56 10.96
N GLY A 123 -6.86 -6.41 10.03
CA GLY A 123 -5.44 -6.64 9.72
C GLY A 123 -4.75 -5.39 9.18
N PHE A 124 -5.43 -4.58 8.36
CA PHE A 124 -4.92 -3.30 7.89
C PHE A 124 -4.72 -2.32 9.05
N PHE A 125 -5.73 -2.12 9.89
CA PHE A 125 -5.69 -1.24 11.05
C PHE A 125 -4.57 -1.63 12.03
N GLN A 126 -4.42 -2.92 12.29
CA GLN A 126 -3.38 -3.44 13.17
C GLN A 126 -1.98 -3.23 12.59
N ARG A 127 -1.79 -3.50 11.29
CA ARG A 127 -0.49 -3.31 10.60
C ARG A 127 -0.02 -1.86 10.64
N HIS A 128 -0.94 -0.93 10.43
CA HIS A 128 -0.62 0.50 10.39
C HIS A 128 -0.84 1.20 11.73
N ARG A 129 -1.28 0.49 12.78
CA ARG A 129 -1.51 1.03 14.14
C ARG A 129 -2.44 2.24 14.17
N ILE A 130 -3.43 2.28 13.29
CA ILE A 130 -4.36 3.41 13.11
C ILE A 130 -5.68 3.24 13.83
N GLY A 131 -5.71 2.61 14.97
CA GLY A 131 -6.91 2.40 15.78
C GLY A 131 -7.34 0.96 15.84
N GLY A 132 -8.63 0.71 15.94
CA GLY A 132 -9.08 -0.63 16.16
C GLY A 132 -10.55 -0.88 15.86
N MET A 133 -10.87 -2.14 15.98
CA MET A 133 -12.22 -2.68 15.93
C MET A 133 -12.92 -2.45 17.27
N SER A 134 -14.15 -2.01 17.21
CA SER A 134 -15.07 -1.92 18.34
C SER A 134 -16.37 -2.68 18.01
N GLN A 135 -17.18 -2.97 19.03
CA GLN A 135 -18.48 -3.63 18.91
C GLN A 135 -18.44 -4.90 18.00
N PRO A 136 -17.58 -5.88 18.31
CA PRO A 136 -17.51 -7.10 17.51
C PRO A 136 -18.81 -7.88 17.59
N ARG A 137 -19.37 -8.23 16.44
CA ARG A 137 -20.57 -9.05 16.30
C ARG A 137 -20.17 -10.47 15.92
N LYS A 138 -20.64 -11.45 16.69
CA LYS A 138 -20.36 -12.86 16.45
C LYS A 138 -21.66 -13.58 16.09
N ASP A 139 -21.54 -14.65 15.29
CA ASP A 139 -22.65 -15.55 15.00
C ASP A 139 -22.85 -16.60 16.13
N ALA A 140 -23.81 -17.49 15.92
CA ALA A 140 -24.10 -18.58 16.88
C ALA A 140 -22.95 -19.60 17.01
N ALA A 141 -22.03 -19.63 16.06
CA ALA A 141 -20.83 -20.48 16.11
C ALA A 141 -19.62 -19.75 16.77
N GLY A 142 -19.80 -18.50 17.18
CA GLY A 142 -18.74 -17.66 17.77
C GLY A 142 -17.82 -16.99 16.75
N GLU A 143 -18.10 -17.13 15.46
CA GLU A 143 -17.34 -16.51 14.38
C GLU A 143 -17.65 -15.00 14.29
N LEU A 144 -16.61 -14.21 14.03
CA LEU A 144 -16.71 -12.77 13.89
C LEU A 144 -17.36 -12.42 12.54
N VAL A 145 -18.61 -11.96 12.56
CA VAL A 145 -19.41 -11.65 11.36
C VAL A 145 -19.59 -10.16 11.10
N GLY A 146 -19.26 -9.30 12.05
CA GLY A 146 -19.37 -7.86 11.90
C GLY A 146 -18.58 -7.11 12.96
N ALA A 147 -18.22 -5.85 12.68
CA ALA A 147 -17.57 -4.96 13.64
C ALA A 147 -17.67 -3.51 13.18
N THR A 148 -17.57 -2.57 14.13
CA THR A 148 -17.41 -1.14 13.87
C THR A 148 -15.94 -0.77 13.92
N PHE A 149 -15.46 0.00 12.93
CA PHE A 149 -14.10 0.49 12.87
C PHE A 149 -14.06 2.00 13.05
N ARG A 150 -13.09 2.47 13.82
CA ARG A 150 -12.80 3.88 14.00
C ARG A 150 -11.30 4.10 14.01
N ALA A 151 -10.83 4.99 13.12
CA ALA A 151 -9.43 5.38 13.07
C ALA A 151 -9.07 6.28 14.24
N LYS A 152 -7.93 6.01 14.88
CA LYS A 152 -7.36 6.80 15.98
C LYS A 152 -5.86 6.54 16.09
N GLY A 153 -5.14 7.42 16.77
CA GLY A 153 -3.70 7.27 17.02
C GLY A 153 -2.88 8.23 16.18
N ARG A 154 -1.68 7.83 15.80
CA ARG A 154 -0.72 8.64 15.05
C ARG A 154 -0.13 7.82 13.92
N ILE A 155 0.09 8.45 12.78
CA ILE A 155 0.73 7.86 11.61
C ILE A 155 2.15 8.40 11.55
N PRO A 156 3.20 7.55 11.66
CA PRO A 156 4.57 7.99 11.49
C PRO A 156 4.82 8.29 10.01
N VAL A 157 5.38 9.46 9.73
CA VAL A 157 5.78 9.91 8.40
C VAL A 157 7.28 10.08 8.37
N SER A 158 7.96 9.57 7.36
CA SER A 158 9.40 9.72 7.23
C SER A 158 9.86 9.98 5.81
N ALA A 159 10.84 10.86 5.67
CA ALA A 159 11.60 11.05 4.44
C ALA A 159 13.05 10.70 4.71
N SER A 160 13.61 9.72 4.00
CA SER A 160 15.02 9.36 4.09
C SER A 160 15.75 9.65 2.79
N PHE A 161 16.97 10.14 2.92
CA PHE A 161 17.88 10.54 1.84
C PHE A 161 19.19 9.80 2.05
N HIS A 162 19.36 8.72 1.31
CA HIS A 162 20.51 7.82 1.44
C HIS A 162 21.40 7.89 0.21
N ALA A 163 22.70 8.06 0.42
CA ALA A 163 23.71 7.91 -0.62
C ALA A 163 24.86 7.04 -0.11
N ASP A 164 25.42 6.25 -1.01
CA ASP A 164 26.56 5.41 -0.72
C ASP A 164 27.58 5.41 -1.90
N ALA A 165 28.81 5.02 -1.58
CA ALA A 165 29.89 4.94 -2.55
C ALA A 165 29.74 3.76 -3.54
N GLU A 166 28.93 2.74 -3.20
CA GLU A 166 28.75 1.57 -4.09
C GLU A 166 27.80 1.90 -5.23
N ASN A 167 26.69 2.58 -4.94
CA ASN A 167 25.69 2.93 -5.94
C ASN A 167 26.01 4.26 -6.62
N GLY A 168 26.62 5.21 -5.92
CA GLY A 168 26.97 6.52 -6.44
C GLY A 168 25.77 7.36 -6.86
N VAL A 169 24.62 7.17 -6.20
CA VAL A 169 23.35 7.86 -6.46
C VAL A 169 22.70 8.26 -5.14
N LEU A 170 21.83 9.27 -5.18
CA LEU A 170 20.97 9.64 -4.06
C LEU A 170 19.66 8.87 -4.17
N ARG A 171 19.36 8.06 -3.16
CA ARG A 171 18.07 7.36 -3.01
C ARG A 171 17.22 8.11 -1.99
N MET A 172 16.06 8.59 -2.42
CA MET A 172 15.07 9.24 -1.58
C MET A 172 13.91 8.28 -1.33
N SER A 173 13.49 8.11 -0.09
CA SER A 173 12.35 7.28 0.30
C SER A 173 11.38 8.10 1.13
N PHE A 174 10.11 8.10 0.76
CA PHE A 174 9.04 8.84 1.42
C PHE A 174 7.98 7.85 1.90
N SER A 175 7.90 7.63 3.20
CA SER A 175 6.95 6.71 3.81
C SER A 175 5.77 7.46 4.40
N HIS A 176 4.57 6.99 4.09
CA HIS A 176 3.29 7.56 4.56
C HIS A 176 3.06 9.02 4.18
N PHE A 177 3.58 9.45 3.04
CA PHE A 177 3.33 10.79 2.51
C PHE A 177 1.97 10.88 1.80
N ASP A 178 1.66 10.08 0.80
CA ASP A 178 0.40 10.12 0.04
C ASP A 178 -0.49 8.87 0.25
N GLY A 179 -0.29 8.16 1.35
CA GLY A 179 -0.97 6.91 1.68
C GLY A 179 -0.15 6.11 2.67
N PHE A 180 -0.45 4.81 2.79
CA PHE A 180 0.28 3.90 3.67
C PHE A 180 1.46 3.20 2.98
N ASP A 181 1.81 3.64 1.80
CA ASP A 181 2.92 3.09 1.01
C ASP A 181 4.20 3.91 1.17
N THR A 182 5.32 3.32 0.76
CA THR A 182 6.61 3.99 0.65
C THR A 182 6.91 4.24 -0.82
N ILE A 183 7.21 5.48 -1.16
CA ILE A 183 7.61 5.90 -2.50
C ILE A 183 9.12 6.08 -2.51
N VAL A 184 9.79 5.52 -3.51
CA VAL A 184 11.24 5.61 -3.66
C VAL A 184 11.57 6.27 -4.97
N LYS A 185 12.48 7.27 -4.93
CA LYS A 185 13.05 7.93 -6.11
C LYS A 185 14.55 7.91 -6.02
N THR A 186 15.22 7.63 -7.15
CA THR A 186 16.68 7.68 -7.27
C THR A 186 17.07 8.83 -8.16
N VAL A 187 18.06 9.60 -7.73
CA VAL A 187 18.53 10.82 -8.42
C VAL A 187 20.03 10.70 -8.68
N ALA A 188 20.47 11.08 -9.87
CA ALA A 188 21.88 11.09 -10.23
C ALA A 188 22.63 12.22 -9.50
N PRO A 189 23.94 12.07 -9.23
CA PRO A 189 24.71 13.09 -8.47
C PRO A 189 24.69 14.49 -9.09
N GLY A 190 24.52 14.59 -10.40
CA GLY A 190 24.47 15.88 -11.11
C GLY A 190 23.12 16.58 -11.06
N GLU A 191 22.10 15.92 -10.58
CA GLU A 191 20.71 16.44 -10.46
C GLU A 191 20.37 16.86 -9.01
N VAL A 192 21.33 16.70 -8.09
CA VAL A 192 21.16 17.07 -6.68
C VAL A 192 21.60 18.51 -6.50
N ASP A 193 20.66 19.43 -6.65
CA ASP A 193 20.85 20.87 -6.66
C ASP A 193 19.81 21.60 -5.77
N GLU A 194 19.90 22.94 -5.72
CA GLU A 194 18.96 23.78 -4.96
C GLU A 194 17.50 23.63 -5.46
N ALA A 195 17.31 23.38 -6.75
CA ALA A 195 15.97 23.18 -7.30
C ALA A 195 15.33 21.90 -6.78
N LEU A 196 16.13 20.83 -6.60
CA LEU A 196 15.68 19.61 -5.97
C LEU A 196 15.34 19.82 -4.49
N TYR A 197 16.14 20.62 -3.75
CA TYR A 197 15.86 20.90 -2.34
C TYR A 197 14.55 21.68 -2.19
N ASP A 198 14.30 22.68 -3.05
CA ASP A 198 13.02 23.42 -3.05
C ASP A 198 11.84 22.47 -3.34
N GLN A 199 11.98 21.56 -4.32
CA GLN A 199 10.96 20.55 -4.62
C GLN A 199 10.71 19.61 -3.43
N ILE A 200 11.77 19.16 -2.74
CA ILE A 200 11.67 18.37 -1.51
C ILE A 200 10.93 19.14 -0.43
N GLY A 201 11.30 20.40 -0.21
CA GLY A 201 10.65 21.28 0.76
C GLY A 201 9.16 21.45 0.48
N ARG A 202 8.79 21.79 -0.77
CA ARG A 202 7.38 21.90 -1.20
C ARG A 202 6.61 20.59 -1.04
N PHE A 203 7.26 19.46 -1.29
CA PHE A 203 6.67 18.16 -1.08
C PHE A 203 6.41 17.87 0.40
N ILE A 204 7.37 18.21 1.28
CA ILE A 204 7.23 18.07 2.74
C ILE A 204 6.08 18.93 3.27
N VAL A 205 5.97 20.19 2.82
CA VAL A 205 4.90 21.12 3.24
C VAL A 205 3.57 20.90 2.51
N ARG A 206 3.53 19.96 1.56
CA ARG A 206 2.32 19.59 0.80
C ARG A 206 1.80 20.67 -0.17
N GLU A 207 2.64 21.58 -0.61
CA GLU A 207 2.25 22.59 -1.59
C GLU A 207 2.17 22.04 -3.01
N GLN A 208 3.08 21.10 -3.39
CA GLN A 208 3.15 20.54 -4.73
C GLN A 208 3.57 19.06 -4.71
N ASN A 209 3.01 18.27 -5.62
CA ASN A 209 3.35 16.85 -5.81
C ASN A 209 4.14 16.66 -7.12
N THR A 210 5.06 17.58 -7.45
CA THR A 210 5.89 17.49 -8.66
C THR A 210 7.11 16.63 -8.47
N LEU A 211 7.64 16.54 -7.27
CA LEU A 211 8.84 15.75 -6.93
C LEU A 211 8.75 14.29 -7.36
N LEU A 212 7.58 13.68 -7.24
CA LEU A 212 7.33 12.27 -7.56
C LEU A 212 6.74 12.06 -8.95
N ARG A 213 6.48 13.12 -9.70
CA ARG A 213 6.04 12.98 -11.09
C ARG A 213 7.24 12.59 -11.94
N GLU A 214 7.27 11.37 -12.38
CA GLU A 214 8.15 10.97 -13.48
C GLU A 214 7.66 11.69 -14.75
N ASP A 215 8.58 12.29 -15.51
CA ASP A 215 8.30 12.81 -16.85
C ASP A 215 8.17 11.65 -17.83
N LEU A 216 7.10 10.87 -17.65
CA LEU A 216 6.77 9.77 -18.54
C LEU A 216 6.33 10.35 -19.89
N PRO A 217 6.84 9.85 -21.02
CA PRO A 217 6.36 10.21 -22.35
C PRO A 217 4.84 10.11 -22.44
N GLU A 218 4.19 11.05 -23.12
CA GLU A 218 2.71 11.12 -23.18
C GLU A 218 2.07 9.82 -23.66
N ALA A 219 2.75 9.09 -24.56
CA ALA A 219 2.34 7.79 -25.06
C ALA A 219 2.27 6.75 -23.93
N TYR A 220 3.22 6.77 -23.02
CA TYR A 220 3.28 5.86 -21.87
C TYR A 220 2.24 6.22 -20.81
N ARG A 221 2.00 7.52 -20.58
CA ARG A 221 0.91 8.01 -19.71
C ARG A 221 -0.46 7.56 -20.23
N LYS A 222 -0.70 7.59 -21.55
CA LYS A 222 -1.92 7.07 -22.16
C LYS A 222 -2.09 5.57 -21.95
N GLN A 223 -1.01 4.79 -22.13
CA GLN A 223 -1.04 3.35 -21.90
C GLN A 223 -1.32 2.99 -20.42
N LEU A 224 -0.70 3.71 -19.48
CA LEU A 224 -0.96 3.51 -18.06
C LEU A 224 -2.41 3.87 -17.69
N ARG A 225 -2.94 4.99 -18.18
CA ARG A 225 -4.33 5.36 -17.97
C ARG A 225 -5.30 4.32 -18.52
N SER A 226 -5.04 3.79 -19.72
CA SER A 226 -5.89 2.74 -20.29
C SER A 226 -5.83 1.44 -19.48
N LYS A 227 -4.65 1.04 -18.99
CA LYS A 227 -4.49 -0.13 -18.10
C LYS A 227 -5.20 0.06 -16.76
N VAL A 228 -5.08 1.25 -16.15
CA VAL A 228 -5.79 1.56 -14.90
C VAL A 228 -7.29 1.50 -15.10
N GLN A 229 -7.81 2.10 -16.18
CA GLN A 229 -9.24 2.02 -16.53
C GLN A 229 -9.72 0.58 -16.75
N GLN A 230 -8.92 -0.25 -17.43
CA GLN A 230 -9.25 -1.66 -17.62
C GLN A 230 -9.29 -2.43 -16.30
N LEU A 231 -8.32 -2.17 -15.40
CA LEU A 231 -8.28 -2.78 -14.06
C LEU A 231 -9.46 -2.32 -13.19
N GLU A 232 -9.86 -1.04 -13.27
CA GLU A 232 -11.04 -0.54 -12.56
C GLU A 232 -12.34 -1.16 -13.07
N ILE A 233 -12.49 -1.27 -14.40
CA ILE A 233 -13.63 -1.94 -15.03
C ILE A 233 -13.68 -3.40 -14.58
N LYS A 234 -12.54 -4.12 -14.64
CA LYS A 234 -12.44 -5.50 -14.18
C LYS A 234 -12.83 -5.65 -12.71
N ARG A 235 -12.32 -4.76 -11.85
CA ARG A 235 -12.63 -4.75 -10.42
C ARG A 235 -14.11 -4.46 -10.13
N ARG A 236 -14.72 -3.55 -10.88
CA ARG A 236 -16.18 -3.29 -10.81
C ARG A 236 -17.00 -4.52 -11.23
N TRP A 237 -16.57 -5.23 -12.28
CA TRP A 237 -17.21 -6.47 -12.72
C TRP A 237 -17.07 -7.58 -11.70
N GLU A 238 -15.88 -7.79 -11.13
CA GLU A 238 -15.63 -8.77 -10.08
C GLU A 238 -16.47 -8.51 -8.83
N ASN A 239 -16.55 -7.26 -8.39
CA ASN A 239 -17.42 -6.86 -7.27
C ASN A 239 -18.90 -7.14 -7.59
N LYS A 240 -19.35 -6.78 -8.79
CA LYS A 240 -20.73 -7.01 -9.22
C LYS A 240 -21.10 -8.50 -9.26
N ILE A 241 -20.17 -9.35 -9.72
CA ILE A 241 -20.34 -10.81 -9.72
C ILE A 241 -20.38 -11.36 -8.30
N SER A 242 -19.52 -10.87 -7.39
CA SER A 242 -19.52 -11.29 -5.99
C SER A 242 -20.83 -10.90 -5.28
N ASP A 243 -21.31 -9.67 -5.48
CA ASP A 243 -22.57 -9.19 -4.93
C ASP A 243 -23.77 -10.01 -5.43
N THR A 244 -23.78 -10.34 -6.74
CA THR A 244 -24.85 -11.17 -7.33
C THR A 244 -24.84 -12.59 -6.74
N ARG A 245 -23.65 -13.20 -6.58
CA ARG A 245 -23.49 -14.52 -5.95
C ARG A 245 -23.91 -14.53 -4.49
N GLU A 246 -23.55 -13.48 -3.73
CA GLU A 246 -23.97 -13.36 -2.33
C GLU A 246 -25.49 -13.22 -2.22
N HIS A 247 -26.11 -12.46 -3.13
CA HIS A 247 -27.57 -12.32 -3.19
C HIS A 247 -28.26 -13.64 -3.52
N GLU A 248 -27.80 -14.37 -4.53
CA GLU A 248 -28.31 -15.70 -4.87
C GLU A 248 -28.17 -16.69 -3.72
N LEU A 249 -27.02 -16.71 -3.04
CA LEU A 249 -26.80 -17.56 -1.87
C LEU A 249 -27.71 -17.17 -0.69
N ALA A 250 -27.98 -15.89 -0.49
CA ALA A 250 -28.90 -15.40 0.52
C ALA A 250 -30.35 -15.81 0.22
N GLU A 251 -30.77 -15.72 -1.06
CA GLU A 251 -32.09 -16.19 -1.49
C GLU A 251 -32.24 -17.70 -1.33
N LEU A 252 -31.24 -18.50 -1.73
CA LEU A 252 -31.23 -19.93 -1.52
C LEU A 252 -31.34 -20.29 -0.03
N ARG A 253 -30.60 -19.61 0.85
CA ARG A 253 -30.68 -19.80 2.31
C ARG A 253 -32.07 -19.46 2.84
N ARG A 254 -32.69 -18.38 2.36
CA ARG A 254 -34.07 -18.02 2.72
C ARG A 254 -35.07 -19.08 2.27
N ALA A 255 -34.96 -19.57 1.03
CA ALA A 255 -35.79 -20.63 0.49
C ALA A 255 -35.66 -21.94 1.28
N TYR A 256 -34.42 -22.34 1.63
CA TYR A 256 -34.18 -23.53 2.46
C TYR A 256 -34.72 -23.37 3.88
N SER A 257 -34.59 -22.18 4.49
CA SER A 257 -35.14 -21.93 5.83
C SER A 257 -36.66 -21.91 5.82
N ALA A 258 -37.31 -21.42 4.79
CA ALA A 258 -38.75 -21.45 4.60
C ALA A 258 -39.28 -22.90 4.39
N ALA A 259 -38.55 -23.68 3.55
CA ALA A 259 -38.86 -25.11 3.34
C ALA A 259 -38.70 -25.94 4.63
N GLY A 260 -37.69 -25.63 5.46
CA GLY A 260 -37.51 -26.27 6.77
C GLY A 260 -38.65 -25.97 7.75
N LYS A 261 -39.18 -24.73 7.74
CA LYS A 261 -40.33 -24.34 8.54
C LYS A 261 -41.63 -25.02 8.06
N LEU A 262 -41.81 -25.19 6.76
CA LEU A 262 -42.95 -25.94 6.18
C LEU A 262 -42.85 -27.44 6.46
N GLY A 263 -41.66 -28.02 6.42
CA GLY A 263 -41.43 -29.44 6.80
C GLY A 263 -41.76 -29.73 8.24
N GLY A 264 -41.52 -28.77 9.15
CA GLY A 264 -41.95 -28.88 10.56
C GLY A 264 -43.47 -28.83 10.78
N LEU A 265 -44.19 -28.06 9.94
CA LEU A 265 -45.65 -28.02 9.92
C LEU A 265 -46.27 -29.36 9.37
N PHE A 266 -45.69 -29.92 8.30
CA PHE A 266 -46.14 -31.22 7.76
C PHE A 266 -45.77 -32.39 8.67
N GLY A 267 -44.74 -32.32 9.47
CA GLY A 267 -44.40 -33.31 10.49
C GLY A 267 -45.45 -33.39 11.63
N ARG A 268 -46.09 -32.27 11.96
CA ARG A 268 -47.18 -32.20 12.95
C ARG A 268 -48.53 -32.66 12.40
N MET A 269 -48.76 -32.63 11.08
CA MET A 269 -49.97 -33.14 10.42
C MET A 269 -49.95 -34.66 10.13
N ARG A 270 -48.83 -35.34 10.29
CA ARG A 270 -48.72 -36.79 10.06
C ARG A 270 -49.26 -37.67 11.18
N SER A 271 -49.81 -37.04 12.24
CA SER A 271 -50.56 -37.82 13.24
C SER A 271 -52.03 -38.01 12.89
N PHE A 272 -52.51 -37.50 11.76
CA PHE A 272 -53.89 -37.75 11.28
C PHE A 272 -53.84 -38.26 9.82
N GLY A 273 -54.16 -39.53 9.66
CA GLY A 273 -54.75 -40.09 8.42
C GLY A 273 -53.81 -40.52 7.33
N ARG A 274 -53.67 -41.85 7.17
CA ARG A 274 -53.28 -42.53 5.97
C ARG A 274 -53.99 -42.00 4.71
N ILE A 275 -53.25 -41.42 3.74
CA ILE A 275 -53.65 -41.49 2.34
C ILE A 275 -52.35 -41.66 1.55
N GLY A 276 -52.23 -42.81 0.84
CA GLY A 276 -51.12 -43.13 -0.01
C GLY A 276 -51.19 -42.51 -1.40
N GLY A 277 -50.05 -42.38 -2.04
CA GLY A 277 -49.94 -42.19 -3.49
C GLY A 277 -49.70 -40.76 -3.95
N ALA A 278 -48.47 -40.40 -4.11
CA ALA A 278 -47.95 -39.49 -5.18
C ALA A 278 -46.49 -39.03 -4.91
N ILE A 279 -45.56 -39.97 -4.78
CA ILE A 279 -44.13 -39.69 -4.77
C ILE A 279 -43.49 -40.47 -5.91
N GLY A 280 -43.75 -40.02 -7.14
CA GLY A 280 -43.26 -40.67 -8.35
C GLY A 280 -42.68 -39.74 -9.41
N GLN A 281 -42.76 -38.41 -9.29
CA GLN A 281 -42.46 -37.53 -10.44
C GLN A 281 -41.37 -36.49 -10.25
N LEU A 282 -40.60 -36.50 -9.14
CA LEU A 282 -39.50 -35.53 -8.98
C LEU A 282 -38.07 -36.07 -9.20
N ARG A 283 -37.95 -37.27 -9.84
CA ARG A 283 -36.65 -37.93 -10.07
C ARG A 283 -35.97 -37.55 -11.39
N ASN A 284 -36.61 -36.77 -12.25
CA ASN A 284 -36.13 -36.48 -13.63
C ASN A 284 -35.60 -35.05 -13.88
N LEU A 285 -35.30 -34.26 -12.85
CA LEU A 285 -34.85 -32.85 -13.05
C LEU A 285 -33.35 -32.61 -12.86
N PHE A 286 -32.53 -33.67 -12.70
CA PHE A 286 -31.08 -33.48 -12.69
C PHE A 286 -30.38 -34.43 -13.67
N PRO A 287 -29.97 -33.93 -14.86
CA PRO A 287 -29.12 -34.73 -15.74
C PRO A 287 -27.71 -34.81 -15.14
N ARG A 288 -27.27 -36.01 -14.78
CA ARG A 288 -25.87 -36.34 -14.48
C ARG A 288 -25.02 -36.02 -15.72
N LYS A 289 -24.15 -35.00 -15.68
CA LYS A 289 -23.02 -34.93 -16.62
C LYS A 289 -22.02 -36.01 -16.26
N LYS A 290 -21.85 -36.95 -17.18
CA LYS A 290 -20.72 -37.89 -17.24
C LYS A 290 -19.46 -37.12 -17.68
N LYS A 291 -18.35 -37.48 -17.09
CA LYS A 291 -16.93 -37.26 -17.36
C LYS A 291 -16.54 -36.35 -18.52
#